data_607e449b8400673474c213bb58e0fe13
#
_entry.id   607e449b8400673474c213bb58e0fe13
#
_cell.length_a   1.000
_cell.length_b   1.000
_cell.length_c   1.000
_cell.angle_alpha   90.00
_cell.angle_beta   90.00
_cell.angle_gamma   90.00
#
_symmetry.space_group_name_H-M   'P 1'
#
loop_
_entity.id
_entity.type
_entity.pdbx_description
1 polymer ?
#
loop_
_entity_poly.entity_id
_entity_poly.type
_entity_poly.pdbx_seq_one_letter_code
_entity_poly.pdbx_strand_id
1 'polypeptide(L)'
;PIFRDIIRGTVLQGTHNLDLDPRLIDYNVLFTVPKSSTIDRVAAKEPDLNMYLQKMLGDQIRVLLKSKRIDLNDQSVNARLAKLGSERGDLATLDLSSASDSVTTELVRMMMPSDWYYYLDSFRSKHTDCDGTIVTPNMFSSMGNGFTFELESLLFYAIARTACYYAGSAGRISVYGDDIICPVTGFDAVVSALAF
;
A
#
# COMPACT_ATOMS: atom_id res chain seq x y z
N PRO A 1 -17.89 8.68 16.29
CA PRO A 1 -17.65 10.04 16.82
C PRO A 1 -16.65 10.80 15.97
N ILE A 2 -15.49 10.24 15.65
CA ILE A 2 -14.40 10.85 14.85
C ILE A 2 -14.90 11.38 13.51
N PHE A 3 -15.77 10.66 12.85
CA PHE A 3 -16.28 11.02 11.52
C PHE A 3 -17.10 12.32 11.52
N ARG A 4 -17.97 12.52 12.52
CA ARG A 4 -18.75 13.78 12.66
C ARG A 4 -17.85 14.98 12.87
N ASP A 5 -16.72 14.80 13.53
CA ASP A 5 -15.78 15.89 13.82
C ASP A 5 -14.92 16.22 12.59
N ILE A 6 -14.62 15.23 11.75
CA ILE A 6 -13.90 15.44 10.47
C ILE A 6 -14.77 16.18 9.45
N ILE A 7 -16.08 15.91 9.40
CA ILE A 7 -17.01 16.58 8.46
C ILE A 7 -17.31 18.01 8.91
N ARG A 8 -17.23 18.31 10.21
CA ARG A 8 -17.39 19.67 10.72
C ARG A 8 -16.33 20.58 10.12
N GLY A 9 -16.77 21.58 9.36
CA GLY A 9 -15.89 22.55 8.70
C GLY A 9 -15.47 22.18 7.27
N THR A 10 -15.93 21.06 6.72
CA THR A 10 -15.72 20.72 5.31
C THR A 10 -16.88 21.18 4.43
N VAL A 11 -16.65 21.20 3.10
CA VAL A 11 -17.69 21.50 2.08
C VAL A 11 -18.92 20.58 2.22
N LEU A 12 -18.74 19.37 2.78
CA LEU A 12 -19.81 18.40 3.02
C LEU A 12 -20.80 18.87 4.10
N GLN A 13 -20.40 19.77 5.00
CA GLN A 13 -21.29 20.37 6.00
C GLN A 13 -22.28 21.37 5.37
N GLY A 14 -21.96 21.96 4.21
CA GLY A 14 -22.78 22.96 3.51
C GLY A 14 -23.84 22.37 2.57
N THR A 15 -23.86 21.06 2.34
CA THR A 15 -24.86 20.39 1.50
C THR A 15 -26.09 20.04 2.33
N HIS A 16 -26.92 21.05 2.62
CA HIS A 16 -28.14 20.98 3.45
C HIS A 16 -29.20 19.97 2.98
N ASN A 17 -29.02 19.26 1.88
CA ASN A 17 -29.98 18.30 1.32
C ASN A 17 -29.52 16.84 1.33
N LEU A 18 -28.35 16.52 1.89
CA LEU A 18 -27.96 15.15 2.12
C LEU A 18 -28.35 14.80 3.55
N ASP A 19 -29.46 14.08 3.69
CA ASP A 19 -29.82 13.37 4.92
C ASP A 19 -28.76 12.27 5.11
N LEU A 20 -27.55 12.71 5.50
CA LEU A 20 -26.41 11.86 5.76
C LEU A 20 -26.61 11.26 7.15
N ASP A 21 -27.53 10.31 7.25
CA ASP A 21 -27.45 9.30 8.31
C ASP A 21 -26.50 8.20 7.83
N PRO A 22 -25.17 8.31 8.11
CA PRO A 22 -24.20 7.37 7.57
C PRO A 22 -24.45 6.01 8.21
N ARG A 23 -24.81 5.03 7.38
CA ARG A 23 -24.84 3.64 7.80
C ARG A 23 -23.42 3.21 8.12
N LEU A 24 -23.17 2.82 9.36
CA LEU A 24 -21.88 2.23 9.76
C LEU A 24 -21.80 0.83 9.18
N ILE A 25 -20.79 0.61 8.37
CA ILE A 25 -20.41 -0.68 7.79
C ILE A 25 -18.96 -0.94 8.21
N ASP A 26 -18.67 -2.10 8.75
CA ASP A 26 -17.34 -2.51 9.21
C ASP A 26 -16.63 -3.49 8.28
N TYR A 27 -17.19 -3.71 7.08
CA TYR A 27 -16.65 -4.60 6.07
C TYR A 27 -16.57 -3.92 4.69
N ASN A 28 -15.63 -4.39 3.89
CA ASN A 28 -15.57 -4.14 2.46
C ASN A 28 -16.18 -5.32 1.68
N VAL A 29 -16.48 -5.14 0.42
CA VAL A 29 -17.11 -6.16 -0.43
C VAL A 29 -16.10 -6.65 -1.45
N LEU A 30 -15.83 -7.96 -1.43
CA LEU A 30 -14.91 -8.61 -2.35
C LEU A 30 -15.51 -8.67 -3.76
N PHE A 31 -14.67 -8.42 -4.76
CA PHE A 31 -15.00 -8.61 -6.17
C PHE A 31 -13.75 -8.99 -6.97
N THR A 32 -13.94 -9.48 -8.18
CA THR A 32 -12.84 -9.85 -9.07
C THR A 32 -12.72 -8.90 -10.25
N VAL A 33 -11.49 -8.66 -10.71
CA VAL A 33 -11.17 -7.87 -11.90
C VAL A 33 -10.31 -8.72 -12.83
N PRO A 34 -10.69 -8.91 -14.10
CA PRO A 34 -9.87 -9.66 -15.04
C PRO A 34 -8.46 -9.07 -15.17
N LYS A 35 -7.45 -9.93 -15.00
CA LYS A 35 -6.03 -9.59 -15.22
C LYS A 35 -5.53 -10.14 -16.56
N SER A 36 -5.98 -11.33 -16.91
CA SER A 36 -5.66 -12.00 -18.16
C SER A 36 -6.84 -12.85 -18.62
N SER A 37 -6.70 -13.57 -19.73
CA SER A 37 -7.74 -14.49 -20.21
C SER A 37 -8.03 -15.67 -19.26
N THR A 38 -7.15 -15.91 -18.26
CA THR A 38 -7.23 -17.09 -17.38
C THR A 38 -7.14 -16.76 -15.90
N ILE A 39 -6.87 -15.53 -15.52
CA ILE A 39 -6.63 -15.12 -14.13
C ILE A 39 -7.37 -13.82 -13.84
N ASP A 40 -8.13 -13.83 -12.75
CA ASP A 40 -8.73 -12.64 -12.15
C ASP A 40 -7.93 -12.18 -10.94
N ARG A 41 -7.88 -10.85 -10.73
CA ARG A 41 -7.40 -10.26 -9.48
C ARG A 41 -8.55 -10.12 -8.51
N VAL A 42 -8.31 -10.47 -7.28
CA VAL A 42 -9.24 -10.21 -6.18
C VAL A 42 -9.00 -8.80 -5.65
N ALA A 43 -10.07 -8.03 -5.54
CA ALA A 43 -10.05 -6.69 -4.95
C ALA A 43 -11.26 -6.55 -4.01
N ALA A 44 -11.23 -5.54 -3.15
CA ALA A 44 -12.38 -5.27 -2.29
C ALA A 44 -12.79 -3.81 -2.39
N LYS A 45 -14.10 -3.58 -2.52
CA LYS A 45 -14.68 -2.25 -2.52
C LYS A 45 -14.87 -1.76 -1.10
N GLU A 46 -14.11 -0.75 -0.72
CA GLU A 46 -14.23 -0.08 0.57
C GLU A 46 -15.50 0.80 0.64
N PRO A 47 -16.06 1.04 1.83
CA PRO A 47 -17.10 2.06 2.01
C PRO A 47 -16.60 3.43 1.54
N ASP A 48 -17.48 4.20 0.87
CA ASP A 48 -17.10 5.43 0.15
C ASP A 48 -16.38 6.46 1.03
N LEU A 49 -16.81 6.62 2.29
CA LEU A 49 -16.18 7.54 3.23
C LEU A 49 -14.85 7.04 3.77
N ASN A 50 -14.72 5.73 3.98
CA ASN A 50 -13.43 5.13 4.33
C ASN A 50 -12.44 5.35 3.20
N MET A 51 -12.85 5.12 1.95
CA MET A 51 -12.04 5.36 0.77
C MET A 51 -11.51 6.79 0.70
N TYR A 52 -12.34 7.79 1.02
CA TYR A 52 -11.90 9.19 1.04
C TYR A 52 -10.79 9.43 2.07
N LEU A 53 -10.96 8.90 3.30
CA LEU A 53 -9.96 9.03 4.37
C LEU A 53 -8.70 8.21 4.08
N GLN A 54 -8.85 7.03 3.50
CA GLN A 54 -7.74 6.19 3.05
C GLN A 54 -6.91 6.91 1.98
N LYS A 55 -7.57 7.52 1.01
CA LYS A 55 -6.93 8.30 -0.05
C LYS A 55 -6.11 9.46 0.52
N MET A 56 -6.65 10.16 1.52
CA MET A 56 -5.95 11.23 2.21
C MET A 56 -4.65 10.73 2.87
N LEU A 57 -4.66 9.57 3.54
CA LEU A 57 -3.46 8.96 4.12
C LEU A 57 -2.49 8.50 3.03
N GLY A 58 -2.98 7.88 1.97
CA GLY A 58 -2.15 7.50 0.82
C GLY A 58 -1.42 8.69 0.22
N ASP A 59 -2.08 9.82 0.04
CA ASP A 59 -1.47 11.04 -0.49
C ASP A 59 -0.35 11.58 0.45
N GLN A 60 -0.53 11.48 1.78
CA GLN A 60 0.53 11.83 2.73
C GLN A 60 1.75 10.91 2.61
N ILE A 61 1.53 9.60 2.46
CA ILE A 61 2.61 8.63 2.23
C ILE A 61 3.34 8.95 0.91
N ARG A 62 2.62 9.30 -0.17
CA ARG A 62 3.25 9.74 -1.44
C ARG A 62 4.17 10.95 -1.24
N VAL A 63 3.74 11.95 -0.48
CA VAL A 63 4.57 13.12 -0.16
C VAL A 63 5.86 12.72 0.57
N LEU A 64 5.74 11.81 1.57
CA LEU A 64 6.90 11.30 2.30
C LEU A 64 7.86 10.53 1.39
N LEU A 65 7.35 9.61 0.57
CA LEU A 65 8.15 8.84 -0.39
C LEU A 65 8.84 9.74 -1.42
N LYS A 66 8.14 10.74 -1.91
CA LYS A 66 8.71 11.73 -2.85
C LYS A 66 9.90 12.49 -2.23
N SER A 67 9.86 12.80 -0.93
CA SER A 67 11.00 13.39 -0.21
C SER A 67 12.22 12.47 -0.18
N LYS A 68 12.03 11.16 -0.34
CA LYS A 68 13.07 10.14 -0.47
C LYS A 68 13.42 9.80 -1.93
N ARG A 69 12.95 10.59 -2.88
CA ARG A 69 13.14 10.44 -4.34
C ARG A 69 12.41 9.23 -4.93
N ILE A 70 11.34 8.79 -4.29
CA ILE A 70 10.41 7.79 -4.79
C ILE A 70 9.12 8.51 -5.17
N ASP A 71 8.91 8.71 -6.47
CA ASP A 71 7.71 9.37 -6.98
C ASP A 71 6.75 8.30 -7.53
N LEU A 72 5.73 7.99 -6.75
CA LEU A 72 4.70 7.02 -7.15
C LEU A 72 3.75 7.56 -8.24
N ASN A 73 3.96 8.77 -8.74
CA ASN A 73 3.26 9.28 -9.91
C ASN A 73 4.05 9.06 -11.21
N ASP A 74 5.32 8.61 -11.11
CA ASP A 74 6.20 8.39 -12.27
C ASP A 74 6.75 6.95 -12.30
N GLN A 75 5.99 6.04 -12.89
CA GLN A 75 6.41 4.65 -13.11
C GLN A 75 7.63 4.53 -14.04
N SER A 76 7.89 5.54 -14.88
CA SER A 76 9.01 5.50 -15.83
C SER A 76 10.38 5.45 -15.15
N VAL A 77 10.47 5.82 -13.86
CA VAL A 77 11.72 5.74 -13.08
C VAL A 77 12.18 4.29 -12.97
N ASN A 78 11.29 3.38 -12.56
CA ASN A 78 11.62 1.96 -12.44
C ASN A 78 11.96 1.35 -13.79
N ALA A 79 11.20 1.67 -14.85
CA ALA A 79 11.49 1.20 -16.20
C ALA A 79 12.88 1.64 -16.70
N ARG A 80 13.27 2.91 -16.46
CA ARG A 80 14.62 3.41 -16.80
C ARG A 80 15.73 2.72 -16.01
N LEU A 81 15.51 2.49 -14.71
CA LEU A 81 16.48 1.82 -13.86
C LEU A 81 16.63 0.34 -14.21
N ALA A 82 15.54 -0.36 -14.52
CA ALA A 82 15.57 -1.73 -15.00
C ALA A 82 16.39 -1.87 -16.30
N LYS A 83 16.17 -0.93 -17.25
CA LYS A 83 16.97 -0.87 -18.48
C LYS A 83 18.46 -0.65 -18.19
N LEU A 84 18.79 0.33 -17.33
CA LEU A 84 20.19 0.58 -16.94
C LEU A 84 20.82 -0.62 -16.26
N GLY A 85 20.09 -1.31 -15.36
CA GLY A 85 20.54 -2.53 -14.70
C GLY A 85 20.82 -3.66 -15.70
N SER A 86 19.95 -3.81 -16.70
CA SER A 86 20.15 -4.79 -17.79
C SER A 86 21.41 -4.50 -18.64
N GLU A 87 21.72 -3.20 -18.86
CA GLU A 87 22.89 -2.79 -19.63
C GLU A 87 24.22 -2.88 -18.83
N ARG A 88 24.17 -2.60 -17.53
CA ARG A 88 25.37 -2.46 -16.67
C ARG A 88 25.62 -3.64 -15.75
N GLY A 89 24.59 -4.41 -15.44
CA GLY A 89 24.70 -5.54 -14.49
C GLY A 89 24.86 -5.10 -13.02
N ASP A 90 24.59 -3.84 -12.68
CA ASP A 90 24.80 -3.29 -11.33
C ASP A 90 23.50 -3.18 -10.51
N LEU A 91 22.34 -3.30 -11.14
CA LEU A 91 21.02 -3.27 -10.52
C LEU A 91 20.26 -4.58 -10.78
N ALA A 92 19.57 -5.05 -9.76
CA ALA A 92 18.63 -6.17 -9.82
C ALA A 92 17.19 -5.65 -9.69
N THR A 93 16.26 -6.36 -10.33
CA THR A 93 14.82 -6.12 -10.23
C THR A 93 14.14 -7.30 -9.54
N LEU A 94 13.23 -7.00 -8.63
CA LEU A 94 12.37 -8.00 -7.98
C LEU A 94 10.92 -7.62 -8.27
N ASP A 95 10.12 -8.62 -8.63
CA ASP A 95 8.67 -8.56 -8.74
C ASP A 95 8.07 -9.53 -7.71
N LEU A 96 7.24 -9.02 -6.82
CA LEU A 96 6.69 -9.80 -5.72
C LEU A 96 5.33 -10.38 -6.12
N SER A 97 5.19 -11.68 -6.04
CA SER A 97 3.89 -12.32 -6.22
C SER A 97 3.01 -12.11 -4.99
N SER A 98 1.75 -11.68 -5.19
CA SER A 98 0.78 -11.44 -4.11
C SER A 98 1.29 -10.45 -3.04
N ALA A 99 1.99 -9.41 -3.47
CA ALA A 99 2.65 -8.46 -2.58
C ALA A 99 1.71 -7.84 -1.54
N SER A 100 0.59 -7.25 -1.98
CA SER A 100 -0.40 -6.63 -1.08
C SER A 100 -1.02 -7.65 -0.12
N ASP A 101 -1.22 -8.90 -0.57
CA ASP A 101 -1.82 -9.96 0.25
C ASP A 101 -0.86 -10.45 1.35
N SER A 102 0.45 -10.28 1.17
CA SER A 102 1.50 -10.62 2.12
C SER A 102 1.70 -9.59 3.23
N VAL A 103 1.21 -8.35 3.04
CA VAL A 103 1.30 -7.28 4.05
C VAL A 103 0.30 -7.55 5.17
N THR A 104 0.76 -8.21 6.22
CA THR A 104 -0.09 -8.58 7.37
C THR A 104 -0.33 -7.41 8.32
N THR A 105 -1.40 -7.50 9.11
CA THR A 105 -1.69 -6.53 10.18
C THR A 105 -0.53 -6.41 11.18
N GLU A 106 0.12 -7.52 11.52
CA GLU A 106 1.25 -7.54 12.45
C GLU A 106 2.49 -6.86 11.84
N LEU A 107 2.77 -7.08 10.57
CA LEU A 107 3.88 -6.41 9.88
C LEU A 107 3.71 -4.89 9.91
N VAL A 108 2.51 -4.40 9.57
CA VAL A 108 2.22 -2.95 9.59
C VAL A 108 2.33 -2.41 11.01
N ARG A 109 1.81 -3.12 12.01
CA ARG A 109 1.90 -2.72 13.43
C ARG A 109 3.35 -2.63 13.92
N MET A 110 4.21 -3.53 13.46
CA MET A 110 5.63 -3.56 13.83
C MET A 110 6.43 -2.45 13.14
N MET A 111 6.15 -2.18 11.86
CA MET A 111 6.96 -1.27 11.06
C MET A 111 6.50 0.19 11.11
N MET A 112 5.23 0.45 11.39
CA MET A 112 4.71 1.81 11.39
C MET A 112 4.76 2.45 12.78
N PRO A 113 5.07 3.76 12.88
CA PRO A 113 4.88 4.50 14.12
C PRO A 113 3.44 4.37 14.64
N SER A 114 3.27 4.37 15.97
CA SER A 114 1.97 4.14 16.62
C SER A 114 0.85 5.06 16.12
N ASP A 115 1.16 6.32 15.88
CA ASP A 115 0.18 7.31 15.39
C ASP A 115 -0.27 6.99 13.97
N TRP A 116 0.66 6.62 13.09
CA TRP A 116 0.35 6.20 11.73
C TRP A 116 -0.46 4.91 11.70
N TYR A 117 -0.03 3.91 12.49
CA TYR A 117 -0.77 2.66 12.61
C TYR A 117 -2.20 2.91 13.08
N TYR A 118 -2.40 3.77 14.07
CA TYR A 118 -3.73 4.11 14.59
C TYR A 118 -4.66 4.65 13.49
N TYR A 119 -4.20 5.59 12.68
CA TYR A 119 -5.03 6.16 11.60
C TYR A 119 -5.26 5.16 10.47
N LEU A 120 -4.24 4.43 10.03
CA LEU A 120 -4.36 3.41 9.00
C LEU A 120 -5.35 2.31 9.42
N ASP A 121 -5.25 1.80 10.66
CA ASP A 121 -6.14 0.77 11.20
C ASP A 121 -7.56 1.29 11.45
N SER A 122 -7.72 2.57 11.78
CA SER A 122 -9.04 3.18 12.01
C SER A 122 -9.84 3.38 10.72
N PHE A 123 -9.17 3.54 9.58
CA PHE A 123 -9.83 3.85 8.31
C PHE A 123 -9.95 2.65 7.36
N ARG A 124 -9.28 1.53 7.63
CA ARG A 124 -9.47 0.29 6.86
C ARG A 124 -10.72 -0.46 7.30
N SER A 125 -11.32 -1.23 6.40
CA SER A 125 -12.27 -2.28 6.78
C SER A 125 -11.53 -3.46 7.38
N LYS A 126 -12.02 -3.98 8.52
CA LYS A 126 -11.39 -5.12 9.22
C LYS A 126 -11.95 -6.45 8.77
N HIS A 127 -13.11 -6.41 8.14
CA HIS A 127 -13.82 -7.57 7.64
C HIS A 127 -14.09 -7.43 6.15
N THR A 128 -14.31 -8.54 5.49
CA THR A 128 -14.62 -8.62 4.05
C THR A 128 -15.85 -9.48 3.85
N ASP A 129 -16.82 -8.96 3.11
CA ASP A 129 -17.96 -9.73 2.63
C ASP A 129 -17.55 -10.47 1.36
N CYS A 130 -17.56 -11.79 1.44
CA CYS A 130 -17.31 -12.71 0.35
C CYS A 130 -18.62 -13.45 0.04
N ASP A 131 -19.39 -12.95 -0.91
CA ASP A 131 -20.69 -13.53 -1.33
C ASP A 131 -21.65 -13.78 -0.16
N GLY A 132 -21.78 -12.80 0.74
CA GLY A 132 -22.66 -12.88 1.92
C GLY A 132 -22.02 -13.56 3.14
N THR A 133 -20.77 -14.00 3.05
CA THR A 133 -20.01 -14.54 4.18
C THR A 133 -18.98 -13.52 4.66
N ILE A 134 -19.09 -13.08 5.90
CA ILE A 134 -18.14 -12.14 6.49
C ILE A 134 -16.92 -12.88 7.00
N VAL A 135 -15.75 -12.54 6.48
CA VAL A 135 -14.45 -13.09 6.88
C VAL A 135 -13.54 -12.01 7.44
N THR A 136 -12.59 -12.39 8.26
CA THR A 136 -11.55 -11.49 8.79
C THR A 136 -10.22 -11.87 8.17
N PRO A 137 -9.70 -11.11 7.17
CA PRO A 137 -8.43 -11.43 6.53
C PRO A 137 -7.25 -11.11 7.46
N ASN A 138 -6.15 -11.86 7.32
CA ASN A 138 -4.90 -11.55 8.00
C ASN A 138 -4.13 -10.40 7.35
N MET A 139 -4.37 -10.13 6.05
CA MET A 139 -3.79 -8.98 5.38
C MET A 139 -4.31 -7.67 5.99
N PHE A 140 -3.46 -6.65 5.97
CA PHE A 140 -3.80 -5.35 6.54
C PHE A 140 -4.86 -4.62 5.70
N SER A 141 -4.68 -4.60 4.40
CA SER A 141 -5.60 -3.97 3.45
C SER A 141 -5.57 -4.69 2.12
N SER A 142 -6.74 -4.83 1.51
CA SER A 142 -6.89 -5.47 0.21
C SER A 142 -6.55 -4.53 -0.94
N MET A 143 -6.31 -5.09 -2.12
CA MET A 143 -6.34 -4.32 -3.36
C MET A 143 -7.70 -3.62 -3.49
N GLY A 144 -7.69 -2.33 -3.81
CA GLY A 144 -8.89 -1.48 -3.84
C GLY A 144 -9.04 -0.56 -2.62
N ASN A 145 -8.30 -0.77 -1.53
CA ASN A 145 -8.18 0.19 -0.44
C ASN A 145 -7.35 1.40 -0.88
N GLY A 146 -7.72 2.60 -0.42
CA GLY A 146 -7.19 3.87 -0.90
C GLY A 146 -5.73 4.19 -0.55
N PHE A 147 -5.07 3.38 0.29
CA PHE A 147 -3.65 3.56 0.63
C PHE A 147 -2.78 2.30 0.45
N THR A 148 -3.35 1.17 0.01
CA THR A 148 -2.60 -0.11 -0.08
C THR A 148 -1.34 0.03 -0.90
N PHE A 149 -1.42 0.64 -2.09
CA PHE A 149 -0.28 0.81 -2.99
C PHE A 149 0.83 1.68 -2.39
N GLU A 150 0.47 2.75 -1.71
CA GLU A 150 1.40 3.65 -1.03
C GLU A 150 2.05 3.00 0.18
N LEU A 151 1.25 2.26 0.96
CA LEU A 151 1.72 1.58 2.16
C LEU A 151 2.69 0.45 1.79
N GLU A 152 2.34 -0.42 0.84
CA GLU A 152 3.25 -1.48 0.39
C GLU A 152 4.56 -0.92 -0.17
N SER A 153 4.50 0.14 -0.99
CA SER A 153 5.69 0.82 -1.51
C SER A 153 6.59 1.35 -0.38
N LEU A 154 6.00 1.92 0.67
CA LEU A 154 6.73 2.42 1.83
C LEU A 154 7.41 1.29 2.60
N LEU A 155 6.69 0.20 2.88
CA LEU A 155 7.20 -0.94 3.62
C LEU A 155 8.32 -1.64 2.85
N PHE A 156 8.12 -1.93 1.57
CA PHE A 156 9.13 -2.57 0.74
C PHE A 156 10.37 -1.69 0.55
N TYR A 157 10.18 -0.38 0.42
CA TYR A 157 11.33 0.53 0.42
C TYR A 157 12.12 0.48 1.72
N ALA A 158 11.45 0.49 2.86
CA ALA A 158 12.08 0.44 4.17
C ALA A 158 12.85 -0.88 4.35
N ILE A 159 12.24 -2.02 3.97
CA ILE A 159 12.86 -3.35 4.04
C ILE A 159 14.08 -3.40 3.12
N ALA A 160 13.94 -3.05 1.84
CA ALA A 160 15.03 -3.10 0.87
C ALA A 160 16.18 -2.15 1.27
N ARG A 161 15.86 -0.96 1.76
CA ARG A 161 16.84 0.01 2.25
C ARG A 161 17.63 -0.52 3.43
N THR A 162 16.95 -1.12 4.39
CA THR A 162 17.55 -1.67 5.60
C THR A 162 18.42 -2.89 5.27
N ALA A 163 17.90 -3.80 4.44
CA ALA A 163 18.64 -4.98 4.01
C ALA A 163 19.95 -4.61 3.28
N CYS A 164 19.88 -3.68 2.31
CA CYS A 164 21.08 -3.17 1.63
C CYS A 164 22.06 -2.50 2.59
N TYR A 165 21.57 -1.73 3.56
CA TYR A 165 22.43 -1.08 4.54
C TYR A 165 23.22 -2.10 5.37
N TYR A 166 22.58 -3.14 5.91
CA TYR A 166 23.24 -4.17 6.70
C TYR A 166 24.15 -5.09 5.85
N ALA A 167 23.85 -5.27 4.57
CA ALA A 167 24.71 -5.96 3.63
C ALA A 167 25.93 -5.12 3.18
N GLY A 168 26.07 -3.87 3.64
CA GLY A 168 27.12 -2.98 3.18
C GLY A 168 27.01 -2.59 1.70
N SER A 169 25.82 -2.78 1.12
CA SER A 169 25.54 -2.47 -0.28
C SER A 169 25.14 -1.01 -0.44
N ALA A 170 25.97 -0.25 -1.15
CA ALA A 170 25.69 1.14 -1.49
C ALA A 170 25.10 1.23 -2.90
N GLY A 171 24.06 2.03 -3.07
CA GLY A 171 23.47 2.28 -4.40
C GLY A 171 22.04 2.76 -4.34
N ARG A 172 21.45 2.87 -5.52
CA ARG A 172 20.09 3.36 -5.66
C ARG A 172 19.09 2.23 -5.40
N ILE A 173 18.09 2.54 -4.58
CA ILE A 173 16.91 1.70 -4.38
C ILE A 173 15.71 2.47 -4.90
N SER A 174 14.84 1.81 -5.63
CA SER A 174 13.59 2.35 -6.15
C SER A 174 12.48 1.33 -5.95
N VAL A 175 11.29 1.81 -5.61
CA VAL A 175 10.12 0.96 -5.38
C VAL A 175 8.92 1.61 -6.03
N TYR A 176 8.07 0.79 -6.65
CA TYR A 176 6.80 1.20 -7.22
C TYR A 176 5.80 0.05 -7.02
N GLY A 177 5.01 0.13 -5.93
CA GLY A 177 4.21 -1.03 -5.49
C GLY A 177 5.09 -2.23 -5.15
N ASP A 178 4.85 -3.31 -5.83
CA ASP A 178 5.54 -4.60 -5.75
C ASP A 178 6.86 -4.67 -6.56
N ASP A 179 7.09 -3.71 -7.46
CA ASP A 179 8.32 -3.61 -8.25
C ASP A 179 9.45 -2.98 -7.42
N ILE A 180 10.48 -3.76 -7.08
CA ILE A 180 11.65 -3.29 -6.32
C ILE A 180 12.89 -3.34 -7.20
N ILE A 181 13.68 -2.26 -7.18
CA ILE A 181 15.01 -2.20 -7.80
C ILE A 181 16.05 -1.93 -6.70
N CYS A 182 17.07 -2.73 -6.65
CA CYS A 182 18.18 -2.59 -5.69
C CYS A 182 19.54 -2.89 -6.35
N PRO A 183 20.65 -2.50 -5.71
CA PRO A 183 21.98 -2.92 -6.16
C PRO A 183 22.11 -4.45 -6.15
N VAL A 184 22.74 -5.02 -7.17
CA VAL A 184 23.01 -6.48 -7.24
C VAL A 184 23.73 -6.98 -6.00
N THR A 185 24.63 -6.19 -5.43
CA THR A 185 25.36 -6.54 -4.20
C THR A 185 24.50 -6.64 -2.96
N GLY A 186 23.29 -6.08 -2.98
CA GLY A 186 22.30 -6.16 -1.88
C GLY A 186 21.16 -7.13 -2.17
N PHE A 187 21.11 -7.74 -3.35
CA PHE A 187 19.98 -8.53 -3.81
C PHE A 187 19.60 -9.67 -2.85
N ASP A 188 20.58 -10.52 -2.50
CA ASP A 188 20.34 -11.69 -1.63
C ASP A 188 19.83 -11.28 -0.24
N ALA A 189 20.33 -10.16 0.30
CA ALA A 189 19.87 -9.63 1.58
C ALA A 189 18.42 -9.12 1.49
N VAL A 190 18.05 -8.45 0.39
CA VAL A 190 16.69 -8.00 0.15
C VAL A 190 15.74 -9.18 -0.01
N VAL A 191 16.10 -10.18 -0.81
CA VAL A 191 15.32 -11.42 -0.97
C VAL A 191 15.12 -12.12 0.37
N SER A 192 16.18 -12.29 1.16
CA SER A 192 16.09 -12.91 2.48
C SER A 192 15.21 -12.14 3.44
N ALA A 193 15.24 -10.81 3.40
CA ALA A 193 14.40 -9.97 4.27
C ALA A 193 12.92 -9.97 3.85
N LEU A 194 12.61 -10.20 2.57
CA LEU A 194 11.24 -10.27 2.05
C LEU A 194 10.64 -11.68 2.14
N ALA A 195 11.46 -12.71 2.32
CA ALA A 195 11.03 -14.12 2.44
C ALA A 195 10.54 -14.48 3.87
N PHE A 196 10.63 -13.55 4.79
CA PHE A 196 10.11 -13.68 6.17
C PHE A 196 8.62 -13.26 6.20
#